data_5e52f7eed5a33dec1ea7cee60fa866c2
#
_entry.id   5e52f7eed5a33dec1ea7cee60fa866c2
#
_cell.length_a   1.000
_cell.length_b   1.000
_cell.length_c   1.000
_cell.angle_alpha   90.00
_cell.angle_beta   90.00
_cell.angle_gamma   90.00
#
_symmetry.space_group_name_H-M   'P 1'
#
loop_
_entity.id
_entity.type
_entity.pdbx_description
1 polymer ?
#
loop_
_entity_poly.entity_id
_entity_poly.type
_entity_poly.pdbx_seq_one_letter_code
_entity_poly.pdbx_strand_id
1 'polypeptide(L)'
;MEANQYLNDFYNHYDEDSRLLFQHGSVEFLTTMRYIEKYLKHGDKVLEIGAGTGRYSHALARRGHPVDAVELVAHNIEVFRQNTRPGESVTIAQGNALDLSAFADNAYDVTLLLGPLYHLYTQDDKRRALREAIRVTKPGGVVFAAYVISDGCLLDEGFRRGNISVAEYVRDGLLDARTFAASSQPKDLFELVRKEDVDELMSVFPVTRLHYVASDGCALLLRDEIDAMDADAFALYLKYHFATCERADLAGITSH
;
A
#
# COMPACT_ATOMS: atom_id res chain seq x y z
N MET A 1 -20.88 0.46 13.73
CA MET A 1 -20.71 0.19 12.28
C MET A 1 -19.53 -0.75 12.19
N GLU A 2 -19.62 -1.81 11.42
CA GLU A 2 -18.48 -2.73 11.25
C GLU A 2 -17.38 -2.07 10.39
N ALA A 3 -16.11 -2.44 10.58
CA ALA A 3 -14.98 -1.85 9.86
C ALA A 3 -15.17 -1.88 8.33
N ASN A 4 -15.67 -2.98 7.79
CA ASN A 4 -15.96 -3.11 6.36
C ASN A 4 -17.01 -2.13 5.83
N GLN A 5 -17.90 -1.61 6.68
CA GLN A 5 -18.91 -0.65 6.25
C GLN A 5 -18.28 0.72 5.98
N TYR A 6 -17.39 1.20 6.86
CA TYR A 6 -16.63 2.44 6.62
C TYR A 6 -15.79 2.36 5.34
N LEU A 7 -15.16 1.20 5.12
CA LEU A 7 -14.36 0.94 3.93
C LEU A 7 -15.21 1.01 2.64
N ASN A 8 -16.34 0.30 2.61
CA ASN A 8 -17.25 0.32 1.46
C ASN A 8 -17.80 1.72 1.20
N ASP A 9 -18.23 2.44 2.25
CA ASP A 9 -18.77 3.79 2.12
C ASP A 9 -17.72 4.76 1.54
N PHE A 10 -16.47 4.63 1.92
CA PHE A 10 -15.39 5.45 1.39
C PHE A 10 -15.11 5.13 -0.08
N TYR A 11 -14.78 3.87 -0.40
CA TYR A 11 -14.36 3.49 -1.76
C TYR A 11 -15.48 3.51 -2.79
N ASN A 12 -16.75 3.51 -2.39
CA ASN A 12 -17.87 3.74 -3.31
C ASN A 12 -17.93 5.18 -3.84
N HIS A 13 -17.24 6.14 -3.19
CA HIS A 13 -17.26 7.56 -3.54
C HIS A 13 -15.87 8.14 -3.85
N TYR A 14 -14.82 7.37 -3.60
CA TYR A 14 -13.44 7.82 -3.78
C TYR A 14 -12.90 7.38 -5.15
N ASP A 15 -12.34 8.33 -5.89
CA ASP A 15 -11.67 8.06 -7.16
C ASP A 15 -10.23 7.58 -6.93
N GLU A 16 -10.09 6.29 -6.63
CA GLU A 16 -8.80 5.64 -6.42
C GLU A 16 -7.93 5.67 -7.69
N ASP A 17 -8.56 5.62 -8.87
CA ASP A 17 -7.85 5.59 -10.15
C ASP A 17 -7.04 6.86 -10.40
N SER A 18 -7.58 8.03 -10.01
CA SER A 18 -6.91 9.32 -10.25
C SER A 18 -5.75 9.59 -9.27
N ARG A 19 -5.75 8.99 -8.08
CA ARG A 19 -4.77 9.25 -7.01
C ARG A 19 -3.32 9.13 -7.48
N LEU A 20 -3.02 8.08 -8.24
CA LEU A 20 -1.67 7.77 -8.71
C LEU A 20 -1.37 8.35 -10.12
N LEU A 21 -2.25 9.16 -10.69
CA LEU A 21 -2.05 9.81 -11.99
C LEU A 21 -1.32 11.15 -11.87
N PHE A 22 -1.46 11.84 -10.75
CA PHE A 22 -0.68 13.04 -10.47
C PHE A 22 0.81 12.73 -10.38
N GLN A 23 1.65 13.71 -10.70
CA GLN A 23 3.10 13.51 -10.75
C GLN A 23 3.64 13.08 -9.38
N HIS A 24 3.21 13.76 -8.28
CA HIS A 24 3.55 13.37 -6.92
C HIS A 24 3.03 11.96 -6.56
N GLY A 25 1.78 11.60 -6.89
CA GLY A 25 1.22 10.27 -6.63
C GLY A 25 1.90 9.16 -7.44
N SER A 26 2.41 9.50 -8.64
CA SER A 26 3.13 8.52 -9.46
C SER A 26 4.45 8.06 -8.85
N VAL A 27 5.04 8.81 -7.91
CA VAL A 27 6.29 8.45 -7.22
C VAL A 27 6.13 7.12 -6.46
N GLU A 28 5.04 6.96 -5.69
CA GLU A 28 4.70 5.72 -5.00
C GLU A 28 4.60 4.53 -5.98
N PHE A 29 3.82 4.71 -7.04
CA PHE A 29 3.63 3.66 -8.05
C PHE A 29 4.94 3.26 -8.74
N LEU A 30 5.74 4.23 -9.19
CA LEU A 30 7.00 3.99 -9.89
C LEU A 30 8.03 3.32 -8.97
N THR A 31 8.07 3.71 -7.70
CA THR A 31 8.95 3.11 -6.70
C THR A 31 8.55 1.67 -6.42
N THR A 32 7.28 1.43 -6.12
CA THR A 32 6.75 0.09 -5.85
C THR A 32 6.98 -0.84 -7.05
N MET A 33 6.65 -0.41 -8.27
CA MET A 33 6.90 -1.18 -9.48
C MET A 33 8.38 -1.51 -9.68
N ARG A 34 9.29 -0.55 -9.43
CA ARG A 34 10.73 -0.78 -9.51
C ARG A 34 11.19 -1.90 -8.58
N TYR A 35 10.65 -1.96 -7.36
CA TYR A 35 10.98 -3.03 -6.41
C TYR A 35 10.33 -4.35 -6.78
N ILE A 36 9.10 -4.36 -7.27
CA ILE A 36 8.43 -5.58 -7.75
C ILE A 36 9.24 -6.18 -8.91
N GLU A 37 9.57 -5.38 -9.92
CA GLU A 37 10.32 -5.82 -11.11
C GLU A 37 11.72 -6.37 -10.79
N LYS A 38 12.33 -5.92 -9.68
CA LYS A 38 13.63 -6.45 -9.21
C LYS A 38 13.58 -7.95 -8.87
N TYR A 39 12.41 -8.44 -8.45
CA TYR A 39 12.21 -9.82 -7.99
C TYR A 39 11.43 -10.69 -8.97
N LEU A 40 10.78 -10.10 -9.97
CA LEU A 40 10.04 -10.83 -10.98
C LEU A 40 10.97 -11.38 -12.08
N LYS A 41 10.72 -12.63 -12.46
CA LYS A 41 11.30 -13.25 -13.65
C LYS A 41 10.19 -13.43 -14.69
N HIS A 42 10.57 -13.53 -15.95
CA HIS A 42 9.61 -13.70 -17.03
C HIS A 42 8.66 -14.89 -16.77
N GLY A 43 7.35 -14.62 -16.80
CA GLY A 43 6.31 -15.61 -16.59
C GLY A 43 5.98 -15.91 -15.11
N ASP A 44 6.66 -15.26 -14.15
CA ASP A 44 6.31 -15.40 -12.73
C ASP A 44 4.85 -15.01 -12.48
N LYS A 45 4.18 -15.80 -11.64
CA LYS A 45 2.79 -15.62 -11.27
C LYS A 45 2.67 -14.72 -10.05
N VAL A 46 1.81 -13.71 -10.13
CA VAL A 46 1.59 -12.72 -9.08
C VAL A 46 0.19 -12.88 -8.48
N LEU A 47 0.08 -12.73 -7.15
CA LEU A 47 -1.18 -12.47 -6.47
C LEU A 47 -1.19 -11.04 -5.95
N GLU A 48 -2.22 -10.27 -6.27
CA GLU A 48 -2.47 -8.96 -5.66
C GLU A 48 -3.68 -9.04 -4.73
N ILE A 49 -3.46 -8.73 -3.43
CA ILE A 49 -4.46 -8.75 -2.37
C ILE A 49 -4.82 -7.31 -2.03
N GLY A 50 -6.11 -6.96 -2.16
CA GLY A 50 -6.59 -5.57 -2.09
C GLY A 50 -6.22 -4.80 -3.35
N ALA A 51 -6.61 -5.36 -4.52
CA ALA A 51 -6.15 -4.86 -5.82
C ALA A 51 -6.75 -3.49 -6.21
N GLY A 52 -7.78 -3.02 -5.49
CA GLY A 52 -8.47 -1.79 -5.84
C GLY A 52 -8.98 -1.83 -7.27
N THR A 53 -8.70 -0.79 -8.03
CA THR A 53 -9.07 -0.68 -9.46
C THR A 53 -8.10 -1.38 -10.42
N GLY A 54 -7.06 -2.06 -9.88
CA GLY A 54 -6.16 -2.94 -10.63
C GLY A 54 -4.91 -2.29 -11.20
N ARG A 55 -4.47 -1.17 -10.68
CA ARG A 55 -3.34 -0.41 -11.24
C ARG A 55 -2.04 -1.24 -11.35
N TYR A 56 -1.67 -1.97 -10.30
CA TYR A 56 -0.49 -2.85 -10.33
C TYR A 56 -0.78 -4.12 -11.14
N SER A 57 -1.94 -4.76 -10.95
CA SER A 57 -2.34 -5.95 -11.71
C SER A 57 -2.24 -5.74 -13.21
N HIS A 58 -2.85 -4.68 -13.74
CA HIS A 58 -2.81 -4.37 -15.16
C HIS A 58 -1.40 -4.00 -15.65
N ALA A 59 -0.65 -3.25 -14.82
CA ALA A 59 0.73 -2.90 -15.16
C ALA A 59 1.63 -4.13 -15.29
N LEU A 60 1.47 -5.11 -14.40
CA LEU A 60 2.22 -6.37 -14.41
C LEU A 60 1.78 -7.30 -15.55
N ALA A 61 0.47 -7.39 -15.80
CA ALA A 61 -0.06 -8.18 -16.91
C ALA A 61 0.45 -7.69 -18.28
N ARG A 62 0.54 -6.37 -18.48
CA ARG A 62 1.13 -5.76 -19.69
C ARG A 62 2.62 -6.06 -19.85
N ARG A 63 3.30 -6.43 -18.77
CA ARG A 63 4.69 -6.88 -18.76
C ARG A 63 4.85 -8.39 -18.91
N GLY A 64 3.74 -9.12 -19.11
CA GLY A 64 3.73 -10.57 -19.37
C GLY A 64 3.65 -11.44 -18.12
N HIS A 65 3.27 -10.88 -16.97
CA HIS A 65 3.06 -11.66 -15.75
C HIS A 65 1.58 -12.00 -15.58
N PRO A 66 1.21 -13.29 -15.41
CA PRO A 66 -0.14 -13.66 -15.01
C PRO A 66 -0.43 -13.13 -13.60
N VAL A 67 -1.57 -12.46 -13.42
CA VAL A 67 -1.96 -11.89 -12.14
C VAL A 67 -3.33 -12.41 -11.72
N ASP A 68 -3.40 -13.01 -10.55
CA ASP A 68 -4.66 -13.21 -9.84
C ASP A 68 -4.84 -12.06 -8.84
N ALA A 69 -6.03 -11.48 -8.78
CA ALA A 69 -6.36 -10.37 -7.90
C ALA A 69 -7.51 -10.70 -6.95
N VAL A 70 -7.43 -10.20 -5.73
CA VAL A 70 -8.49 -10.25 -4.72
C VAL A 70 -8.82 -8.84 -4.28
N GLU A 71 -10.09 -8.50 -4.26
CA GLU A 71 -10.58 -7.20 -3.80
C GLU A 71 -11.84 -7.37 -2.95
N LEU A 72 -11.97 -6.59 -1.88
CA LEU A 72 -13.10 -6.66 -0.96
C LEU A 72 -14.29 -5.88 -1.48
N VAL A 73 -14.05 -4.69 -2.04
CA VAL A 73 -15.07 -3.71 -2.42
C VAL A 73 -15.59 -3.99 -3.83
N ALA A 74 -16.89 -4.28 -3.94
CA ALA A 74 -17.51 -4.64 -5.21
C ALA A 74 -17.38 -3.54 -6.28
N HIS A 75 -17.46 -2.27 -5.89
CA HIS A 75 -17.27 -1.14 -6.80
C HIS A 75 -15.88 -1.16 -7.45
N ASN A 76 -14.83 -1.38 -6.66
CA ASN A 76 -13.47 -1.48 -7.17
C ASN A 76 -13.30 -2.63 -8.16
N ILE A 77 -13.96 -3.77 -7.90
CA ILE A 77 -13.96 -4.92 -8.82
C ILE A 77 -14.60 -4.57 -10.18
N GLU A 78 -15.66 -3.80 -10.15
CA GLU A 78 -16.31 -3.34 -11.40
C GLU A 78 -15.39 -2.43 -12.20
N VAL A 79 -14.74 -1.46 -11.54
CA VAL A 79 -13.76 -0.57 -12.17
C VAL A 79 -12.54 -1.36 -12.67
N PHE A 80 -12.02 -2.30 -11.88
CA PHE A 80 -10.94 -3.20 -12.30
C PHE A 80 -11.27 -3.90 -13.63
N ARG A 81 -12.49 -4.47 -13.74
CA ARG A 81 -12.94 -5.15 -14.97
C ARG A 81 -13.06 -4.20 -16.16
N GLN A 82 -13.52 -2.97 -15.91
CA GLN A 82 -13.61 -1.93 -16.97
C GLN A 82 -12.21 -1.52 -17.45
N ASN A 83 -11.23 -1.48 -16.56
CA ASN A 83 -9.85 -1.14 -16.87
C ASN A 83 -9.08 -2.28 -17.56
N THR A 84 -9.59 -3.52 -17.52
CA THR A 84 -8.94 -4.69 -18.13
C THR A 84 -8.96 -4.59 -19.66
N ARG A 85 -7.81 -4.69 -20.29
CA ARG A 85 -7.65 -4.63 -21.74
C ARG A 85 -7.56 -6.02 -22.37
N PRO A 86 -7.97 -6.18 -23.63
CA PRO A 86 -7.78 -7.43 -24.34
C PRO A 86 -6.32 -7.89 -24.33
N GLY A 87 -6.09 -9.15 -23.96
CA GLY A 87 -4.76 -9.74 -23.90
C GLY A 87 -4.04 -9.61 -22.54
N GLU A 88 -4.58 -8.87 -21.59
CA GLU A 88 -4.07 -8.88 -20.22
C GLU A 88 -4.45 -10.20 -19.52
N SER A 89 -3.43 -10.91 -19.00
CA SER A 89 -3.62 -12.13 -18.22
C SER A 89 -3.91 -11.80 -16.76
N VAL A 90 -5.13 -11.31 -16.50
CA VAL A 90 -5.58 -10.97 -15.14
C VAL A 90 -6.88 -11.70 -14.81
N THR A 91 -7.03 -12.10 -13.54
CA THR A 91 -8.30 -12.53 -12.97
C THR A 91 -8.60 -11.72 -11.72
N ILE A 92 -9.86 -11.51 -11.38
CA ILE A 92 -10.26 -10.85 -10.13
C ILE A 92 -11.42 -11.58 -9.47
N ALA A 93 -11.28 -11.83 -8.17
CA ALA A 93 -12.31 -12.40 -7.31
C ALA A 93 -12.63 -11.44 -6.15
N GLN A 94 -13.88 -11.44 -5.71
CA GLN A 94 -14.22 -10.79 -4.45
C GLN A 94 -13.73 -11.66 -3.29
N GLY A 95 -13.01 -11.05 -2.34
CA GLY A 95 -12.45 -11.77 -1.21
C GLY A 95 -11.87 -10.85 -0.15
N ASN A 96 -11.38 -11.45 0.93
CA ASN A 96 -10.81 -10.74 2.06
C ASN A 96 -9.39 -11.23 2.32
N ALA A 97 -8.46 -10.32 2.60
CA ALA A 97 -7.07 -10.63 2.95
C ALA A 97 -6.93 -11.60 4.15
N LEU A 98 -7.96 -11.66 4.99
CA LEU A 98 -8.02 -12.56 6.15
C LEU A 98 -8.30 -14.02 5.78
N ASP A 99 -8.78 -14.29 4.57
CA ASP A 99 -9.12 -15.64 4.11
C ASP A 99 -8.82 -15.78 2.61
N LEU A 100 -7.70 -16.40 2.31
CA LEU A 100 -7.28 -16.77 0.96
C LEU A 100 -7.38 -18.29 0.72
N SER A 101 -8.27 -18.98 1.41
CA SER A 101 -8.45 -20.44 1.31
C SER A 101 -8.80 -20.94 -0.10
N ALA A 102 -9.31 -20.05 -0.97
CA ALA A 102 -9.52 -20.33 -2.39
C ALA A 102 -8.21 -20.47 -3.20
N PHE A 103 -7.08 -20.05 -2.64
CA PHE A 103 -5.78 -20.10 -3.29
C PHE A 103 -4.90 -21.16 -2.63
N ALA A 104 -4.24 -21.95 -3.47
CA ALA A 104 -3.36 -23.02 -3.01
C ALA A 104 -2.11 -22.48 -2.30
N ASP A 105 -1.55 -23.26 -1.39
CA ASP A 105 -0.25 -23.00 -0.79
C ASP A 105 0.85 -22.97 -1.85
N ASN A 106 1.81 -22.06 -1.69
CA ASN A 106 3.00 -21.98 -2.56
C ASN A 106 2.67 -21.84 -4.06
N ALA A 107 1.63 -21.07 -4.39
CA ALA A 107 1.15 -20.95 -5.76
C ALA A 107 1.78 -19.74 -6.52
N TYR A 108 2.24 -18.71 -5.81
CA TYR A 108 2.69 -17.45 -6.39
C TYR A 108 4.16 -17.18 -6.17
N ASP A 109 4.82 -16.60 -7.16
CA ASP A 109 6.21 -16.20 -7.08
C ASP A 109 6.38 -14.88 -6.32
N VAL A 110 5.42 -13.97 -6.52
CA VAL A 110 5.32 -12.69 -5.82
C VAL A 110 3.88 -12.48 -5.34
N THR A 111 3.74 -12.03 -4.09
CA THR A 111 2.44 -11.65 -3.52
C THR A 111 2.48 -10.18 -3.09
N LEU A 112 1.51 -9.41 -3.54
CA LEU A 112 1.34 -8.00 -3.22
C LEU A 112 0.22 -7.85 -2.18
N LEU A 113 0.53 -7.28 -1.02
CA LEU A 113 -0.40 -6.94 0.06
C LEU A 113 -0.27 -5.42 0.29
N LEU A 114 -0.68 -4.62 -0.72
CA LEU A 114 -0.38 -3.19 -0.80
C LEU A 114 -1.52 -2.29 -0.26
N GLY A 115 -2.64 -2.86 0.14
CA GLY A 115 -3.81 -2.12 0.65
C GLY A 115 -4.30 -2.61 2.02
N PRO A 116 -4.52 -3.89 2.22
CA PRO A 116 -5.31 -4.38 3.33
C PRO A 116 -4.77 -4.08 4.73
N LEU A 117 -3.45 -4.03 4.95
CA LEU A 117 -2.87 -3.95 6.30
C LEU A 117 -3.23 -2.65 7.04
N TYR A 118 -3.41 -1.55 6.34
CA TYR A 118 -3.80 -0.28 6.95
C TYR A 118 -5.33 -0.09 7.08
N HIS A 119 -6.10 -1.15 6.79
CA HIS A 119 -7.53 -1.26 7.09
C HIS A 119 -7.81 -2.36 8.14
N LEU A 120 -6.77 -2.94 8.74
CA LEU A 120 -6.85 -3.95 9.79
C LEU A 120 -6.33 -3.35 11.10
N TYR A 121 -7.24 -3.18 12.09
CA TYR A 121 -6.96 -2.44 13.32
C TYR A 121 -6.51 -3.32 14.48
N THR A 122 -6.56 -4.65 14.33
CA THR A 122 -6.07 -5.59 15.34
C THR A 122 -4.79 -6.28 14.90
N GLN A 123 -3.88 -6.53 15.84
CA GLN A 123 -2.66 -7.29 15.57
C GLN A 123 -2.96 -8.69 15.04
N ASP A 124 -4.05 -9.31 15.52
CA ASP A 124 -4.43 -10.68 15.10
C ASP A 124 -4.89 -10.71 13.64
N ASP A 125 -5.66 -9.71 13.19
CA ASP A 125 -6.09 -9.61 11.79
C ASP A 125 -4.89 -9.36 10.87
N LYS A 126 -4.00 -8.43 11.22
CA LYS A 126 -2.78 -8.18 10.45
C LYS A 126 -1.91 -9.43 10.34
N ARG A 127 -1.70 -10.13 11.48
CA ARG A 127 -0.96 -11.40 11.49
C ARG A 127 -1.65 -12.48 10.67
N ARG A 128 -2.99 -12.51 10.65
CA ARG A 128 -3.76 -13.43 9.82
C ARG A 128 -3.57 -13.13 8.34
N ALA A 129 -3.73 -11.87 7.91
CA ALA A 129 -3.50 -11.47 6.52
C ALA A 129 -2.06 -11.77 6.04
N LEU A 130 -1.07 -11.48 6.88
CA LEU A 130 0.33 -11.79 6.59
C LEU A 130 0.59 -13.30 6.49
N ARG A 131 0.00 -14.12 7.39
CA ARG A 131 0.09 -15.59 7.29
C ARG A 131 -0.48 -16.12 5.98
N GLU A 132 -1.63 -15.62 5.57
CA GLU A 132 -2.24 -15.99 4.28
C GLU A 132 -1.36 -15.57 3.10
N ALA A 133 -0.86 -14.33 3.07
CA ALA A 133 0.05 -13.87 2.03
C ALA A 133 1.34 -14.73 1.96
N ILE A 134 1.92 -15.08 3.10
CA ILE A 134 3.10 -15.96 3.17
C ILE A 134 2.76 -17.37 2.70
N ARG A 135 1.63 -17.94 3.13
CA ARG A 135 1.18 -19.30 2.78
C ARG A 135 1.05 -19.50 1.27
N VAL A 136 0.44 -18.54 0.59
CA VAL A 136 0.21 -18.64 -0.86
C VAL A 136 1.47 -18.35 -1.68
N THR A 137 2.48 -17.72 -1.07
CA THR A 137 3.76 -17.41 -1.72
C THR A 137 4.68 -18.63 -1.68
N LYS A 138 5.32 -18.93 -2.80
CA LYS A 138 6.30 -20.04 -2.91
C LYS A 138 7.49 -19.83 -1.95
N PRO A 139 8.12 -20.92 -1.47
CA PRO A 139 9.42 -20.82 -0.82
C PRO A 139 10.44 -20.10 -1.71
N GLY A 140 11.09 -19.06 -1.17
CA GLY A 140 11.98 -18.18 -1.93
C GLY A 140 11.29 -17.11 -2.78
N GLY A 141 9.95 -17.07 -2.77
CA GLY A 141 9.16 -15.97 -3.33
C GLY A 141 9.19 -14.74 -2.44
N VAL A 142 8.58 -13.66 -2.89
CA VAL A 142 8.62 -12.35 -2.21
C VAL A 142 7.20 -11.84 -1.90
N VAL A 143 6.99 -11.38 -0.68
CA VAL A 143 5.77 -10.66 -0.26
C VAL A 143 6.10 -9.18 -0.15
N PHE A 144 5.32 -8.34 -0.82
CA PHE A 144 5.32 -6.89 -0.65
C PHE A 144 4.17 -6.50 0.27
N ALA A 145 4.47 -5.79 1.36
CA ALA A 145 3.47 -5.34 2.32
C ALA A 145 3.57 -3.82 2.49
N ALA A 146 2.44 -3.11 2.31
CA ALA A 146 2.38 -1.67 2.47
C ALA A 146 1.73 -1.29 3.80
N TYR A 147 2.21 -0.17 4.37
CA TYR A 147 1.72 0.44 5.60
C TYR A 147 1.59 1.95 5.41
N VAL A 148 0.70 2.58 6.18
CA VAL A 148 0.60 4.04 6.22
C VAL A 148 1.36 4.54 7.45
N ILE A 149 2.36 5.41 7.21
CA ILE A 149 3.29 5.88 8.24
C ILE A 149 2.75 7.15 8.89
N SER A 150 2.54 7.09 10.21
CA SER A 150 1.86 8.12 10.99
C SER A 150 2.54 9.49 10.93
N ASP A 151 3.86 9.55 11.08
CA ASP A 151 4.57 10.82 11.18
C ASP A 151 4.54 11.59 9.85
N GLY A 152 4.66 10.91 8.70
CA GLY A 152 4.49 11.51 7.37
C GLY A 152 3.08 12.07 7.16
N CYS A 153 2.05 11.29 7.54
CA CYS A 153 0.65 11.74 7.46
C CYS A 153 0.38 12.93 8.38
N LEU A 154 0.88 12.94 9.62
CA LEU A 154 0.72 14.06 10.55
C LEU A 154 1.39 15.34 10.03
N LEU A 155 2.57 15.22 9.44
CA LEU A 155 3.27 16.37 8.86
C LEU A 155 2.48 16.97 7.69
N ASP A 156 1.95 16.14 6.79
CA ASP A 156 1.20 16.62 5.63
C ASP A 156 -0.23 17.03 6.00
N GLU A 157 -1.06 16.12 6.46
CA GLU A 157 -2.49 16.36 6.66
C GLU A 157 -2.79 17.20 7.91
N GLY A 158 -1.94 17.08 8.95
CA GLY A 158 -2.09 17.81 10.20
C GLY A 158 -1.45 19.20 10.16
N PHE A 159 -0.13 19.25 10.09
CA PHE A 159 0.58 20.51 10.29
C PHE A 159 0.70 21.37 9.02
N ARG A 160 0.85 20.74 7.84
CA ARG A 160 0.99 21.50 6.59
C ARG A 160 -0.36 21.93 6.02
N ARG A 161 -1.31 21.01 5.92
CA ARG A 161 -2.59 21.26 5.24
C ARG A 161 -3.73 21.64 6.19
N GLY A 162 -3.64 21.22 7.45
CA GLY A 162 -4.70 21.46 8.43
C GLY A 162 -6.01 20.70 8.15
N ASN A 163 -5.96 19.63 7.36
CA ASN A 163 -7.11 18.76 7.08
C ASN A 163 -7.55 17.98 8.31
N ILE A 164 -6.61 17.67 9.20
CA ILE A 164 -6.87 17.08 10.51
C ILE A 164 -6.39 18.01 11.62
N SER A 165 -7.18 18.14 12.67
CA SER A 165 -6.81 18.91 13.85
C SER A 165 -5.95 18.04 14.79
N VAL A 166 -4.64 18.22 14.74
CA VAL A 166 -3.71 17.51 15.64
C VAL A 166 -4.07 17.72 17.11
N ALA A 167 -4.50 18.94 17.48
CA ALA A 167 -4.93 19.26 18.85
C ALA A 167 -6.18 18.48 19.28
N GLU A 168 -7.13 18.30 18.37
CA GLU A 168 -8.32 17.48 18.63
C GLU A 168 -7.98 16.00 18.73
N TYR A 169 -7.12 15.50 17.87
CA TYR A 169 -6.66 14.12 17.92
C TYR A 169 -5.94 13.79 19.22
N VAL A 170 -5.12 14.71 19.74
CA VAL A 170 -4.50 14.56 21.06
C VAL A 170 -5.56 14.60 22.18
N ARG A 171 -6.49 15.56 22.13
CA ARG A 171 -7.56 15.69 23.14
C ARG A 171 -8.44 14.43 23.19
N ASP A 172 -8.75 13.87 22.03
CA ASP A 172 -9.68 12.74 21.89
C ASP A 172 -8.98 11.37 22.03
N GLY A 173 -7.67 11.38 22.32
CA GLY A 173 -6.85 10.18 22.57
C GLY A 173 -6.52 9.37 21.32
N LEU A 174 -6.69 9.95 20.13
CA LEU A 174 -6.25 9.35 18.85
C LEU A 174 -4.76 9.52 18.60
N LEU A 175 -4.14 10.46 19.29
CA LEU A 175 -2.68 10.64 19.37
C LEU A 175 -2.28 10.73 20.84
N ASP A 176 -1.22 10.00 21.21
CA ASP A 176 -0.61 10.14 22.53
C ASP A 176 -0.02 11.55 22.71
N ALA A 177 -0.38 12.23 23.81
CA ALA A 177 0.00 13.63 24.03
C ALA A 177 1.51 13.88 24.17
N ARG A 178 2.31 12.85 24.42
CA ARG A 178 3.76 12.95 24.64
C ARG A 178 4.55 12.44 23.45
N THR A 179 4.14 11.32 22.90
CA THR A 179 4.88 10.59 21.85
C THR A 179 4.31 10.83 20.44
N PHE A 180 3.07 11.35 20.36
CA PHE A 180 2.28 11.46 19.12
C PHE A 180 2.09 10.13 18.38
N ALA A 181 2.23 9.00 19.09
CA ALA A 181 1.88 7.71 18.54
C ALA A 181 0.37 7.66 18.24
N ALA A 182 0.01 7.17 17.06
CA ALA A 182 -1.38 7.09 16.63
C ALA A 182 -2.11 5.89 17.27
N SER A 183 -3.40 6.07 17.52
CA SER A 183 -4.35 5.03 17.91
C SER A 183 -5.54 5.08 16.98
N SER A 184 -5.45 4.41 15.84
CA SER A 184 -6.46 4.46 14.79
C SER A 184 -7.64 3.55 15.09
N GLN A 185 -8.82 3.93 14.59
CA GLN A 185 -10.08 3.21 14.73
C GLN A 185 -10.71 3.02 13.34
N PRO A 186 -11.63 2.06 13.15
CA PRO A 186 -12.25 1.83 11.84
C PRO A 186 -12.88 3.06 11.19
N LYS A 187 -13.41 4.00 11.98
CA LYS A 187 -13.98 5.26 11.48
C LYS A 187 -12.94 6.20 10.87
N ASP A 188 -11.65 6.04 11.24
CA ASP A 188 -10.55 6.86 10.74
C ASP A 188 -10.06 6.36 9.37
N LEU A 189 -10.60 5.26 8.88
CA LEU A 189 -10.36 4.57 7.62
C LEU A 189 -8.97 3.94 7.52
N PHE A 190 -7.91 4.66 7.90
CA PHE A 190 -6.52 4.17 7.82
C PHE A 190 -5.94 3.96 9.22
N GLU A 191 -5.31 2.82 9.42
CA GLU A 191 -4.45 2.62 10.55
C GLU A 191 -3.08 3.22 10.27
N LEU A 192 -2.67 4.12 11.14
CA LEU A 192 -1.38 4.80 11.06
C LEU A 192 -0.39 4.10 12.00
N VAL A 193 0.75 3.70 11.47
CA VAL A 193 1.80 2.99 12.22
C VAL A 193 3.14 3.70 12.11
N ARG A 194 4.08 3.33 12.97
CA ARG A 194 5.48 3.68 12.85
C ARG A 194 6.29 2.47 12.39
N LYS A 195 7.51 2.70 11.96
CA LYS A 195 8.42 1.62 11.54
C LYS A 195 8.63 0.57 12.64
N GLU A 196 8.69 0.99 13.89
CA GLU A 196 8.85 0.11 15.05
C GLU A 196 7.66 -0.85 15.20
N ASP A 197 6.44 -0.38 14.94
CA ASP A 197 5.22 -1.19 14.98
C ASP A 197 5.25 -2.26 13.87
N VAL A 198 5.77 -1.89 12.69
CA VAL A 198 5.98 -2.83 11.58
C VAL A 198 7.04 -3.87 11.94
N ASP A 199 8.16 -3.46 12.53
CA ASP A 199 9.23 -4.36 12.97
C ASP A 199 8.71 -5.35 14.02
N GLU A 200 7.90 -4.89 15.00
CA GLU A 200 7.27 -5.73 16.00
C GLU A 200 6.28 -6.73 15.37
N LEU A 201 5.38 -6.25 14.49
CA LEU A 201 4.43 -7.09 13.79
C LEU A 201 5.12 -8.21 13.00
N MET A 202 6.20 -7.87 12.29
CA MET A 202 6.93 -8.82 11.44
C MET A 202 7.84 -9.78 12.22
N SER A 203 8.21 -9.47 13.46
CA SER A 203 9.14 -10.25 14.27
C SER A 203 8.70 -11.69 14.56
N VAL A 204 7.40 -11.98 14.48
CA VAL A 204 6.82 -13.30 14.75
C VAL A 204 6.82 -14.23 13.54
N PHE A 205 7.20 -13.73 12.36
CA PHE A 205 7.19 -14.52 11.12
C PHE A 205 8.61 -15.02 10.78
N PRO A 206 8.74 -16.29 10.30
CA PRO A 206 10.02 -16.86 9.89
C PRO A 206 10.38 -16.39 8.47
N VAL A 207 10.43 -15.08 8.26
CA VAL A 207 10.75 -14.44 6.97
C VAL A 207 11.95 -13.52 7.12
N THR A 208 12.65 -13.27 6.00
CA THR A 208 13.76 -12.31 5.96
C THR A 208 13.28 -11.02 5.34
N ARG A 209 13.42 -9.91 6.06
CA ARG A 209 13.18 -8.59 5.46
C ARG A 209 14.29 -8.27 4.46
N LEU A 210 13.90 -8.05 3.20
CA LEU A 210 14.83 -7.68 2.12
C LEU A 210 15.04 -6.17 2.06
N HIS A 211 13.95 -5.40 2.16
CA HIS A 211 13.95 -3.94 2.07
C HIS A 211 12.96 -3.34 3.07
N TYR A 212 13.20 -2.10 3.43
CA TYR A 212 12.24 -1.16 3.96
C TYR A 212 12.30 0.07 3.05
N VAL A 213 11.22 0.39 2.38
CA VAL A 213 11.18 1.37 1.30
C VAL A 213 10.15 2.45 1.63
N ALA A 214 10.58 3.69 1.68
CA ALA A 214 9.71 4.86 1.69
C ALA A 214 9.19 5.07 0.26
N SER A 215 8.04 4.47 -0.10
CA SER A 215 7.62 4.35 -1.50
C SER A 215 7.25 5.70 -2.14
N ASP A 216 6.70 6.62 -1.37
CA ASP A 216 6.45 7.99 -1.81
C ASP A 216 7.50 9.00 -1.28
N GLY A 217 8.29 8.64 -0.27
CA GLY A 217 9.29 9.51 0.34
C GLY A 217 8.66 10.81 0.85
N CYS A 218 9.13 11.95 0.35
CA CYS A 218 8.56 13.25 0.67
C CYS A 218 7.58 13.77 -0.41
N ALA A 219 7.10 12.91 -1.32
CA ALA A 219 6.31 13.37 -2.46
C ALA A 219 4.98 13.99 -2.04
N LEU A 220 4.34 13.51 -0.97
CA LEU A 220 3.12 14.15 -0.45
C LEU A 220 3.40 15.52 0.17
N LEU A 221 4.51 15.66 0.90
CA LEU A 221 4.90 16.95 1.48
C LEU A 221 5.25 18.00 0.43
N LEU A 222 5.76 17.58 -0.72
CA LEU A 222 6.19 18.43 -1.83
C LEU A 222 5.28 18.34 -3.05
N ARG A 223 4.00 17.98 -2.85
CA ARG A 223 3.09 17.68 -3.97
C ARG A 223 2.95 18.81 -4.98
N ASP A 224 2.80 20.04 -4.49
CA ASP A 224 2.57 21.18 -5.35
C ASP A 224 3.83 21.51 -6.16
N GLU A 225 5.01 21.40 -5.53
CA GLU A 225 6.30 21.59 -6.18
C GLU A 225 6.58 20.48 -7.20
N ILE A 226 6.28 19.22 -6.85
CA ILE A 226 6.50 18.09 -7.76
C ILE A 226 5.54 18.15 -8.94
N ASP A 227 4.27 18.50 -8.72
CA ASP A 227 3.28 18.60 -9.80
C ASP A 227 3.57 19.78 -10.75
N ALA A 228 4.32 20.79 -10.29
CA ALA A 228 4.78 21.91 -11.10
C ALA A 228 6.11 21.66 -11.84
N MET A 229 6.79 20.52 -11.59
CA MET A 229 8.04 20.19 -12.28
C MET A 229 7.81 19.90 -13.75
N ASP A 230 8.73 20.34 -14.61
CA ASP A 230 8.83 19.82 -15.96
C ASP A 230 9.38 18.37 -15.98
N ALA A 231 9.40 17.76 -17.15
CA ALA A 231 9.81 16.35 -17.30
C ALA A 231 11.26 16.09 -16.84
N ASP A 232 12.17 17.03 -17.10
CA ASP A 232 13.60 16.88 -16.76
C ASP A 232 13.80 17.02 -15.25
N ALA A 233 13.16 18.01 -14.63
CA ALA A 233 13.18 18.20 -13.18
C ALA A 233 12.57 17.02 -12.44
N PHE A 234 11.44 16.50 -12.93
CA PHE A 234 10.81 15.33 -12.34
C PHE A 234 11.66 14.05 -12.50
N ALA A 235 12.28 13.86 -13.65
CA ALA A 235 13.22 12.75 -13.85
C ALA A 235 14.41 12.81 -12.87
N LEU A 236 14.92 14.02 -12.61
CA LEU A 236 15.99 14.22 -11.62
C LEU A 236 15.50 13.97 -10.19
N TYR A 237 14.28 14.42 -9.85
CA TYR A 237 13.65 14.11 -8.57
C TYR A 237 13.49 12.61 -8.36
N LEU A 238 12.97 11.87 -9.35
CA LEU A 238 12.85 10.42 -9.27
C LEU A 238 14.22 9.73 -9.08
N LYS A 239 15.25 10.21 -9.76
CA LYS A 239 16.61 9.68 -9.57
C LYS A 239 17.12 9.89 -8.13
N TYR A 240 16.89 11.08 -7.56
CA TYR A 240 17.18 11.37 -6.15
C TYR A 240 16.38 10.45 -5.23
N HIS A 241 15.05 10.36 -5.44
CA HIS A 241 14.16 9.54 -4.63
C HIS A 241 14.60 8.07 -4.64
N PHE A 242 14.87 7.48 -5.80
CA PHE A 242 15.33 6.09 -5.89
C PHE A 242 16.69 5.84 -5.22
N ALA A 243 17.52 6.85 -5.09
CA ALA A 243 18.79 6.76 -4.39
C ALA A 243 18.63 6.88 -2.85
N THR A 244 17.48 7.35 -2.38
CA THR A 244 17.29 7.71 -0.96
C THR A 244 16.12 6.99 -0.30
N CYS A 245 15.22 6.33 -1.03
CA CYS A 245 14.00 5.72 -0.50
C CYS A 245 14.21 4.56 0.49
N GLU A 246 15.42 3.99 0.56
CA GLU A 246 15.79 2.99 1.59
C GLU A 246 16.54 3.60 2.79
N ARG A 247 16.74 4.91 2.82
CA ARG A 247 17.46 5.55 3.93
C ARG A 247 16.60 5.57 5.19
N ALA A 248 17.13 4.97 6.26
CA ALA A 248 16.42 4.87 7.54
C ALA A 248 16.12 6.22 8.19
N ASP A 249 16.96 7.24 7.95
CA ASP A 249 16.79 8.60 8.45
C ASP A 249 15.70 9.40 7.70
N LEU A 250 15.23 8.91 6.55
CA LEU A 250 14.13 9.51 5.78
C LEU A 250 12.83 8.70 5.84
N ALA A 251 12.87 7.52 6.44
CA ALA A 251 11.69 6.62 6.48
C ALA A 251 10.50 7.20 7.27
N GLY A 252 10.73 8.11 8.22
CA GLY A 252 9.67 8.71 9.02
C GLY A 252 8.88 9.83 8.32
N ILE A 253 9.36 10.35 7.19
CA ILE A 253 8.68 11.43 6.45
C ILE A 253 7.81 10.92 5.29
N THR A 254 7.89 9.65 4.96
CA THR A 254 7.03 8.99 3.97
C THR A 254 5.62 8.79 4.54
N SER A 255 4.62 8.70 3.68
CA SER A 255 3.29 8.24 4.10
C SER A 255 3.10 6.74 3.79
N HIS A 256 3.89 6.19 2.87
CA HIS A 256 3.86 4.77 2.48
C HIS A 256 5.25 4.16 2.37
#